data_9e6c9ef3186960de8398a84e8d489412
#
_entry.id   9e6c9ef3186960de8398a84e8d489412
#
_cell.length_a   1.000
_cell.length_b   1.000
_cell.length_c   1.000
_cell.angle_alpha   90.00
_cell.angle_beta   90.00
_cell.angle_gamma   90.00
#
_symmetry.space_group_name_H-M   'P 1'
#
loop_
_entity.id
_entity.type
_entity.pdbx_description
1 polymer ?
#
loop_
_entity_poly.entity_id
_entity_poly.type
_entity_poly.pdbx_seq_one_letter_code
_entity_poly.pdbx_strand_id
1 'polypeptide(L)'
;KLDLYIAYPMTPASGVMHELANSGNKPSLFQSENEIAVVNSALGCSFSGKSTMIGTSGGGFDLMAEGLSLQGQSEIPLTVYLAARPGPATGVPTYTAQSDLNIALRSGHAECPRAVIAPGNSKECIEKTNEAIHLAEKFNTLSIVLSDKHIAESQFSFDTTIDPILKV
;
A
#
# COMPACT_ATOMS: atom_id res chain seq x y z
N LYS A 1 6.86 9.40 -9.92
CA LYS A 1 6.65 10.32 -8.76
C LYS A 1 5.23 10.17 -8.28
N LEU A 2 5.02 9.78 -7.03
CA LEU A 2 3.69 9.63 -6.44
C LEU A 2 2.95 10.98 -6.41
N ASP A 3 1.72 10.99 -6.93
CA ASP A 3 0.86 12.18 -6.95
C ASP A 3 -0.13 12.18 -5.80
N LEU A 4 -0.66 11.02 -5.43
CA LEU A 4 -1.76 10.91 -4.47
C LEU A 4 -1.61 9.67 -3.57
N TYR A 5 -1.85 9.86 -2.27
CA TYR A 5 -2.00 8.80 -1.29
C TYR A 5 -3.41 8.82 -0.73
N ILE A 6 -4.12 7.70 -0.80
CA ILE A 6 -5.49 7.58 -0.32
C ILE A 6 -5.55 6.51 0.77
N ALA A 7 -6.18 6.82 1.89
CA ALA A 7 -6.34 5.85 2.97
C ALA A 7 -7.61 6.11 3.80
N TYR A 8 -8.08 5.07 4.44
CA TYR A 8 -8.91 5.12 5.63
C TYR A 8 -8.02 4.76 6.83
N PRO A 9 -8.10 5.47 7.97
CA PRO A 9 -7.20 5.24 9.09
C PRO A 9 -7.32 3.82 9.65
N MET A 10 -6.32 2.98 9.37
CA MET A 10 -6.23 1.62 9.90
C MET A 10 -4.82 1.34 10.40
N THR A 11 -4.69 1.13 11.71
CA THR A 11 -3.41 0.79 12.35
C THR A 11 -2.90 -0.58 11.86
N PRO A 12 -1.59 -0.72 11.51
CA PRO A 12 -0.51 0.26 11.67
C PRO A 12 -0.23 1.13 10.42
N ALA A 13 -1.01 1.02 9.36
CA ALA A 13 -0.78 1.78 8.11
C ALA A 13 -1.07 3.29 8.24
N SER A 14 -1.86 3.70 9.25
CA SER A 14 -2.23 5.10 9.46
C SER A 14 -1.06 6.05 9.73
N GLY A 15 0.09 5.54 10.18
CA GLY A 15 1.30 6.33 10.39
C GLY A 15 1.76 7.07 9.13
N VAL A 16 1.67 6.42 7.97
CA VAL A 16 2.00 7.04 6.68
C VAL A 16 1.10 8.23 6.37
N MET A 17 -0.21 8.08 6.61
CA MET A 17 -1.19 9.14 6.41
C MET A 17 -0.90 10.36 7.31
N HIS A 18 -0.60 10.12 8.59
CA HIS A 18 -0.29 11.18 9.55
C HIS A 18 0.99 11.93 9.15
N GLU A 19 2.02 11.20 8.75
CA GLU A 19 3.29 11.81 8.34
C GLU A 19 3.12 12.65 7.07
N LEU A 20 2.38 12.17 6.09
CA LEU A 20 2.10 12.93 4.87
C LEU A 20 1.26 14.18 5.15
N ALA A 21 0.28 14.11 6.07
CA ALA A 21 -0.50 15.27 6.48
C ALA A 21 0.37 16.35 7.13
N ASN A 22 1.36 15.94 7.93
CA ASN A 22 2.26 16.87 8.64
C ASN A 22 3.36 17.45 7.76
N SER A 23 3.80 16.72 6.73
CA SER A 23 4.94 17.12 5.91
C SER A 23 4.66 18.33 5.01
N GLY A 24 3.39 18.61 4.69
CA GLY A 24 2.98 19.68 3.78
C GLY A 24 3.49 19.53 2.34
N ASN A 25 4.13 18.41 2.02
CA ASN A 25 4.72 18.11 0.73
C ASN A 25 3.81 17.17 -0.10
N LYS A 26 4.17 16.96 -1.37
CA LYS A 26 3.55 15.90 -2.18
C LYS A 26 4.02 14.52 -1.68
N PRO A 27 3.23 13.47 -1.83
CA PRO A 27 1.94 13.40 -2.54
C PRO A 27 0.79 14.11 -1.81
N SER A 28 -0.25 14.46 -2.56
CA SER A 28 -1.50 14.90 -1.95
C SER A 28 -2.10 13.76 -1.14
N LEU A 29 -2.77 14.08 -0.05
CA LEU A 29 -3.42 13.12 0.82
C LEU A 29 -4.94 13.24 0.69
N PHE A 30 -5.62 12.10 0.55
CA PHE A 30 -7.08 12.03 0.62
C PHE A 30 -7.52 10.93 1.60
N GLN A 31 -8.31 11.31 2.59
CA GLN A 31 -8.92 10.37 3.54
C GLN A 31 -10.34 10.05 3.09
N SER A 32 -10.58 8.77 2.82
CA SER A 32 -11.93 8.26 2.48
C SER A 32 -12.69 7.79 3.72
N GLU A 33 -13.98 7.52 3.56
CA GLU A 33 -14.87 7.07 4.64
C GLU A 33 -14.76 5.58 4.98
N ASN A 34 -14.20 4.76 4.10
CA ASN A 34 -13.93 3.32 4.32
C ASN A 34 -12.98 2.78 3.24
N GLU A 35 -12.57 1.53 3.36
CA GLU A 35 -11.61 0.91 2.46
C GLU A 35 -12.17 0.64 1.06
N ILE A 36 -13.46 0.39 0.92
CA ILE A 36 -14.11 0.24 -0.39
C ILE A 36 -14.02 1.57 -1.16
N ALA A 37 -14.27 2.68 -0.50
CA ALA A 37 -14.10 4.01 -1.08
C ALA A 37 -12.63 4.32 -1.38
N VAL A 38 -11.69 3.88 -0.53
CA VAL A 38 -10.24 4.01 -0.77
C VAL A 38 -9.86 3.38 -2.10
N VAL A 39 -10.13 2.10 -2.30
CA VAL A 39 -9.71 1.38 -3.50
C VAL A 39 -10.37 1.95 -4.76
N ASN A 40 -11.66 2.24 -4.72
CA ASN A 40 -12.38 2.77 -5.89
C ASN A 40 -11.94 4.20 -6.26
N SER A 41 -11.71 5.06 -5.27
CA SER A 41 -11.16 6.40 -5.50
C SER A 41 -9.75 6.32 -6.11
N ALA A 42 -8.92 5.40 -5.62
CA ALA A 42 -7.58 5.19 -6.14
C ALA A 42 -7.59 4.71 -7.60
N LEU A 43 -8.48 3.78 -7.92
CA LEU A 43 -8.64 3.30 -9.31
C LEU A 43 -9.08 4.44 -10.24
N GLY A 44 -10.05 5.26 -9.81
CA GLY A 44 -10.48 6.43 -10.59
C GLY A 44 -9.37 7.46 -10.81
N CYS A 45 -8.59 7.74 -9.78
CA CYS A 45 -7.44 8.66 -9.88
C CYS A 45 -6.35 8.09 -10.78
N SER A 46 -6.01 6.81 -10.61
CA SER A 46 -5.00 6.15 -11.43
C SER A 46 -5.44 6.05 -12.91
N PHE A 47 -6.70 5.73 -13.17
CA PHE A 47 -7.28 5.75 -14.51
C PHE A 47 -7.19 7.14 -15.17
N SER A 48 -7.24 8.21 -14.38
CA SER A 48 -7.03 9.59 -14.87
C SER A 48 -5.56 9.97 -15.10
N GLY A 49 -4.64 9.03 -14.98
CA GLY A 49 -3.20 9.23 -15.20
C GLY A 49 -2.44 9.76 -13.97
N LYS A 50 -2.97 9.57 -12.77
CA LYS A 50 -2.26 9.93 -11.52
C LYS A 50 -1.55 8.73 -10.93
N SER A 51 -0.28 8.91 -10.56
CA SER A 51 0.44 7.93 -9.75
C SER A 51 -0.20 7.86 -8.36
N THR A 52 -0.82 6.72 -8.04
CA THR A 52 -1.66 6.59 -6.85
C THR A 52 -1.22 5.41 -5.99
N MET A 53 -1.16 5.65 -4.68
CA MET A 53 -0.87 4.64 -3.67
C MET A 53 -1.94 4.67 -2.58
N ILE A 54 -2.28 3.50 -2.05
CA ILE A 54 -3.19 3.36 -0.92
C ILE A 54 -2.53 2.65 0.24
N GLY A 55 -3.04 2.88 1.45
CA GLY A 55 -2.55 2.21 2.65
C GLY A 55 -3.67 1.62 3.49
N THR A 56 -3.46 0.39 3.98
CA THR A 56 -4.41 -0.33 4.82
C THR A 56 -3.71 -1.43 5.64
N SER A 57 -4.48 -2.19 6.40
CA SER A 57 -4.09 -3.42 7.09
C SER A 57 -4.98 -4.59 6.63
N GLY A 58 -4.73 -5.81 7.11
CA GLY A 58 -5.36 -7.03 6.60
C GLY A 58 -6.89 -6.99 6.48
N GLY A 59 -7.59 -6.58 7.54
CA GLY A 59 -9.06 -6.50 7.50
C GLY A 59 -9.60 -5.46 6.50
N GLY A 60 -8.90 -4.33 6.33
CA GLY A 60 -9.27 -3.33 5.32
C GLY A 60 -8.93 -3.80 3.90
N PHE A 61 -7.84 -4.56 3.75
CA PHE A 61 -7.48 -5.16 2.47
C PHE A 61 -8.51 -6.19 2.00
N ASP A 62 -9.12 -6.96 2.92
CA ASP A 62 -10.22 -7.88 2.60
C ASP A 62 -11.44 -7.13 2.05
N LEU A 63 -11.75 -5.94 2.56
CA LEU A 63 -12.84 -5.11 2.04
C LEU A 63 -12.58 -4.58 0.62
N MET A 64 -11.33 -4.53 0.20
CA MET A 64 -10.92 -4.06 -1.13
C MET A 64 -11.00 -5.14 -2.22
N ALA A 65 -11.27 -6.41 -1.87
CA ALA A 65 -11.12 -7.57 -2.76
C ALA A 65 -11.82 -7.41 -4.13
N GLU A 66 -13.01 -6.83 -4.17
CA GLU A 66 -13.72 -6.58 -5.44
C GLU A 66 -13.03 -5.46 -6.25
N GLY A 67 -12.64 -4.36 -5.62
CA GLY A 67 -11.89 -3.29 -6.27
C GLY A 67 -10.55 -3.77 -6.83
N LEU A 68 -9.86 -4.69 -6.13
CA LEU A 68 -8.63 -5.32 -6.64
C LEU A 68 -8.91 -6.23 -7.85
N SER A 69 -10.08 -6.85 -7.91
CA SER A 69 -10.51 -7.61 -9.09
C SER A 69 -10.79 -6.68 -10.29
N LEU A 70 -11.43 -5.54 -10.05
CA LEU A 70 -11.62 -4.49 -11.06
C LEU A 70 -10.28 -3.94 -11.55
N GLN A 71 -9.31 -3.75 -10.64
CA GLN A 71 -7.95 -3.34 -10.99
C GLN A 71 -7.32 -4.30 -12.01
N GLY A 72 -7.38 -5.60 -11.72
CA GLY A 72 -6.84 -6.63 -12.61
C GLY A 72 -7.54 -6.69 -13.96
N GLN A 73 -8.87 -6.60 -13.98
CA GLN A 73 -9.67 -6.59 -15.22
C GLN A 73 -9.38 -5.37 -16.10
N SER A 74 -9.12 -4.22 -15.47
CA SER A 74 -8.94 -2.94 -16.17
C SER A 74 -7.48 -2.57 -16.42
N GLU A 75 -6.53 -3.39 -15.93
CA GLU A 75 -5.08 -3.13 -16.02
C GLU A 75 -4.68 -1.73 -15.54
N ILE A 76 -5.31 -1.27 -14.46
CA ILE A 76 -5.05 0.04 -13.87
C ILE A 76 -3.88 -0.08 -12.89
N PRO A 77 -2.78 0.71 -13.03
CA PRO A 77 -1.68 0.66 -12.08
C PRO A 77 -2.12 1.06 -10.67
N LEU A 78 -1.81 0.25 -9.67
CA LEU A 78 -2.12 0.53 -8.28
C LEU A 78 -1.03 0.02 -7.35
N THR A 79 -0.57 0.87 -6.42
CA THR A 79 0.34 0.47 -5.35
C THR A 79 -0.41 0.44 -4.02
N VAL A 80 -0.26 -0.66 -3.28
CA VAL A 80 -0.85 -0.84 -1.95
C VAL A 80 0.25 -0.99 -0.90
N TYR A 81 0.20 -0.19 0.16
CA TYR A 81 0.94 -0.43 1.38
C TYR A 81 0.06 -1.22 2.35
N LEU A 82 0.37 -2.49 2.51
CA LEU A 82 -0.34 -3.42 3.41
C LEU A 82 0.52 -3.64 4.66
N ALA A 83 0.14 -3.01 5.75
CA ALA A 83 0.82 -3.18 7.04
C ALA A 83 0.08 -4.22 7.88
N ALA A 84 0.66 -5.41 7.96
CA ALA A 84 0.07 -6.56 8.66
C ALA A 84 -0.02 -6.35 10.18
N ARG A 85 -1.08 -6.89 10.76
CA ARG A 85 -1.30 -6.99 12.21
C ARG A 85 -2.04 -8.29 12.54
N PRO A 86 -2.04 -8.76 13.81
CA PRO A 86 -2.77 -9.97 14.16
C PRO A 86 -4.26 -9.86 13.84
N GLY A 87 -4.77 -10.81 13.05
CA GLY A 87 -6.19 -11.04 12.77
C GLY A 87 -6.72 -12.20 13.63
N PRO A 88 -7.92 -12.72 13.32
CA PRO A 88 -8.85 -12.27 12.27
C PRO A 88 -9.65 -11.02 12.65
N ALA A 89 -10.39 -10.46 11.69
CA ALA A 89 -11.20 -9.24 11.81
C ALA A 89 -10.36 -8.04 12.32
N THR A 90 -10.87 -7.26 13.28
CA THR A 90 -10.11 -6.15 13.88
C THR A 90 -8.82 -6.63 14.54
N GLY A 91 -8.82 -7.83 15.10
CA GLY A 91 -7.65 -8.45 15.69
C GLY A 91 -7.04 -7.65 16.84
N VAL A 92 -5.69 -7.57 16.85
CA VAL A 92 -4.94 -6.82 17.87
C VAL A 92 -4.12 -5.72 17.18
N PRO A 93 -4.69 -4.53 16.98
CA PRO A 93 -4.07 -3.45 16.17
C PRO A 93 -2.70 -2.99 16.65
N THR A 94 -2.42 -3.15 17.93
CA THR A 94 -1.18 -2.68 18.59
C THR A 94 -0.05 -3.70 18.60
N TYR A 95 -0.27 -4.89 18.03
CA TYR A 95 0.76 -5.93 17.96
C TYR A 95 1.21 -6.16 16.52
N THR A 96 2.43 -6.68 16.36
CA THR A 96 2.96 -7.07 15.05
C THR A 96 2.58 -8.52 14.71
N ALA A 97 2.31 -8.78 13.44
CA ALA A 97 2.18 -10.12 12.89
C ALA A 97 2.50 -10.10 11.40
N GLN A 98 2.77 -11.28 10.83
CA GLN A 98 3.08 -11.48 9.40
C GLN A 98 2.11 -12.50 8.79
N SER A 99 0.81 -12.38 9.09
CA SER A 99 -0.22 -13.34 8.70
C SER A 99 -0.86 -13.08 7.33
N ASP A 100 -0.61 -11.91 6.73
CA ASP A 100 -1.39 -11.40 5.60
C ASP A 100 -0.82 -11.77 4.22
N LEU A 101 0.20 -12.64 4.15
CA LEU A 101 0.80 -13.04 2.88
C LEU A 101 -0.20 -13.72 1.93
N ASN A 102 -1.06 -14.58 2.46
CA ASN A 102 -2.03 -15.31 1.62
C ASN A 102 -3.06 -14.36 0.99
N ILE A 103 -3.57 -13.38 1.73
CA ILE A 103 -4.51 -12.39 1.18
C ILE A 103 -3.81 -11.47 0.20
N ALA A 104 -2.57 -11.06 0.47
CA ALA A 104 -1.77 -10.26 -0.47
C ALA A 104 -1.58 -10.97 -1.81
N LEU A 105 -1.31 -12.29 -1.77
CA LEU A 105 -1.09 -13.08 -2.97
C LEU A 105 -2.37 -13.44 -3.72
N ARG A 106 -3.53 -13.54 -3.05
CA ARG A 106 -4.71 -14.21 -3.59
C ARG A 106 -6.02 -13.43 -3.48
N SER A 107 -6.05 -12.26 -2.85
CA SER A 107 -7.28 -11.46 -2.73
C SER A 107 -7.85 -11.07 -4.10
N GLY A 108 -9.17 -11.05 -4.19
CA GLY A 108 -9.90 -10.89 -5.44
C GLY A 108 -10.36 -12.22 -6.01
N HIS A 109 -11.18 -12.17 -7.05
CA HIS A 109 -11.61 -13.37 -7.77
C HIS A 109 -10.94 -13.45 -9.16
N ALA A 110 -10.83 -14.64 -9.70
CA ALA A 110 -10.06 -14.97 -10.88
C ALA A 110 -8.54 -14.72 -10.72
N GLU A 111 -7.80 -14.90 -11.78
CA GLU A 111 -6.34 -14.76 -11.78
C GLU A 111 -5.94 -13.39 -12.32
N CYS A 112 -5.27 -12.61 -11.48
CA CYS A 112 -4.75 -11.30 -11.87
C CYS A 112 -3.26 -11.22 -11.49
N PRO A 113 -2.39 -10.77 -12.41
CA PRO A 113 -0.98 -10.58 -12.10
C PRO A 113 -0.79 -9.51 -11.02
N ARG A 114 0.13 -9.75 -10.10
CA ARG A 114 0.50 -8.79 -9.06
C ARG A 114 1.92 -9.00 -8.58
N ALA A 115 2.56 -7.95 -8.10
CA ALA A 115 3.82 -8.04 -7.39
C ALA A 115 3.56 -7.91 -5.88
N VAL A 116 4.16 -8.79 -5.07
CA VAL A 116 4.15 -8.68 -3.61
C VAL A 116 5.59 -8.60 -3.13
N ILE A 117 5.95 -7.52 -2.47
CA ILE A 117 7.30 -7.19 -2.04
C ILE A 117 7.27 -7.00 -0.52
N ALA A 118 8.08 -7.80 0.20
CA ALA A 118 8.15 -7.73 1.65
C ALA A 118 9.52 -7.17 2.09
N PRO A 119 9.59 -5.90 2.53
CA PRO A 119 10.81 -5.32 3.06
C PRO A 119 11.16 -5.89 4.43
N GLY A 120 12.44 -6.13 4.71
CA GLY A 120 12.91 -6.66 5.98
C GLY A 120 13.31 -5.57 6.99
N ASN A 121 13.42 -4.31 6.58
CA ASN A 121 13.80 -3.17 7.43
C ASN A 121 13.33 -1.84 6.85
N SER A 122 13.50 -0.75 7.59
CA SER A 122 13.03 0.59 7.18
C SER A 122 13.71 1.13 5.92
N LYS A 123 15.01 0.85 5.71
CA LYS A 123 15.71 1.24 4.48
C LYS A 123 15.08 0.53 3.28
N GLU A 124 14.97 -0.79 3.36
CA GLU A 124 14.31 -1.58 2.32
C GLU A 124 12.85 -1.15 2.10
N CYS A 125 12.13 -0.74 3.14
CA CYS A 125 10.76 -0.24 2.99
C CYS A 125 10.70 0.96 2.05
N ILE A 126 11.65 1.90 2.15
CA ILE A 126 11.73 3.05 1.25
C ILE A 126 12.06 2.60 -0.19
N GLU A 127 13.11 1.77 -0.35
CA GLU A 127 13.57 1.30 -1.65
C GLU A 127 12.51 0.43 -2.35
N LYS A 128 11.90 -0.49 -1.61
CA LYS A 128 10.87 -1.41 -2.11
C LYS A 128 9.53 -0.74 -2.39
N THR A 129 9.21 0.34 -1.69
CA THR A 129 8.05 1.18 -2.04
C THR A 129 8.28 1.87 -3.40
N ASN A 130 9.49 2.40 -3.64
CA ASN A 130 9.84 2.96 -4.96
C ASN A 130 9.78 1.91 -6.07
N GLU A 131 10.27 0.70 -5.80
CA GLU A 131 10.20 -0.43 -6.73
C GLU A 131 8.75 -0.83 -7.02
N ALA A 132 7.89 -0.92 -5.99
CA ALA A 132 6.49 -1.27 -6.13
C ALA A 132 5.74 -0.26 -7.02
N ILE A 133 5.95 1.03 -6.80
CA ILE A 133 5.36 2.08 -7.64
C ILE A 133 5.84 1.94 -9.10
N HIS A 134 7.15 1.72 -9.30
CA HIS A 134 7.70 1.51 -10.64
C HIS A 134 7.09 0.28 -11.34
N LEU A 135 6.97 -0.84 -10.64
CA LEU A 135 6.38 -2.06 -11.20
C LEU A 135 4.90 -1.87 -11.55
N ALA A 136 4.12 -1.23 -10.66
CA ALA A 136 2.73 -0.95 -10.91
C ALA A 136 2.54 -0.13 -12.19
N GLU A 137 3.27 0.98 -12.32
CA GLU A 137 3.16 1.90 -13.45
C GLU A 137 3.72 1.30 -14.75
N LYS A 138 4.83 0.58 -14.68
CA LYS A 138 5.47 -0.02 -15.86
C LYS A 138 4.67 -1.16 -16.48
N PHE A 139 3.99 -1.94 -15.65
CA PHE A 139 3.29 -3.15 -16.08
C PHE A 139 1.76 -3.03 -15.99
N ASN A 140 1.22 -1.86 -15.63
CA ASN A 140 -0.20 -1.63 -15.41
C ASN A 140 -0.82 -2.68 -14.45
N THR A 141 -0.15 -2.93 -13.34
CA THR A 141 -0.50 -4.04 -12.44
C THR A 141 -0.66 -3.58 -11.00
N LEU A 142 -1.16 -4.48 -10.16
CA LEU A 142 -1.17 -4.33 -8.71
C LEU A 142 0.21 -4.63 -8.14
N SER A 143 0.77 -3.68 -7.38
CA SER A 143 1.97 -3.91 -6.58
C SER A 143 1.66 -3.69 -5.10
N ILE A 144 2.05 -4.64 -4.25
CA ILE A 144 1.78 -4.63 -2.82
C ILE A 144 3.10 -4.60 -2.06
N VAL A 145 3.30 -3.58 -1.22
CA VAL A 145 4.35 -3.56 -0.21
C VAL A 145 3.78 -4.19 1.06
N LEU A 146 4.15 -5.43 1.31
CA LEU A 146 3.70 -6.17 2.48
C LEU A 146 4.65 -5.93 3.65
N SER A 147 4.24 -5.10 4.56
CA SER A 147 4.96 -4.72 5.77
C SER A 147 4.24 -5.22 7.02
N ASP A 148 4.75 -4.89 8.18
CA ASP A 148 4.12 -5.16 9.46
C ASP A 148 4.19 -3.94 10.39
N LYS A 149 3.57 -4.05 11.56
CA LYS A 149 3.57 -2.97 12.56
C LYS A 149 4.98 -2.60 13.00
N HIS A 150 5.88 -3.56 13.13
CA HIS A 150 7.23 -3.30 13.61
C HIS A 150 7.99 -2.36 12.65
N ILE A 151 7.91 -2.61 11.35
CA ILE A 151 8.52 -1.74 10.36
C ILE A 151 7.75 -0.40 10.24
N ALA A 152 6.41 -0.45 10.32
CA ALA A 152 5.56 0.72 10.10
C ALA A 152 5.66 1.78 11.20
N GLU A 153 5.89 1.38 12.46
CA GLU A 153 5.82 2.29 13.62
C GLU A 153 7.11 2.41 14.41
N SER A 154 8.13 1.58 14.13
CA SER A 154 9.41 1.67 14.83
C SER A 154 10.26 2.79 14.26
N GLN A 155 11.09 3.36 15.12
CA GLN A 155 12.10 4.33 14.72
C GLN A 155 13.45 3.63 14.52
N PHE A 156 14.07 3.90 13.38
CA PHE A 156 15.37 3.33 13.01
C PHE A 156 16.37 4.42 12.72
N SER A 157 17.61 4.20 13.13
CA SER A 157 18.75 5.00 12.68
C SER A 157 19.65 4.15 11.81
N PHE A 158 20.02 4.66 10.65
CA PHE A 158 20.97 4.00 9.76
C PHE A 158 21.88 5.02 9.09
N ASP A 159 23.13 4.63 8.93
CA ASP A 159 24.17 5.43 8.25
C ASP A 159 24.43 4.84 6.87
N THR A 160 23.55 5.15 5.94
CA THR A 160 23.63 4.67 4.56
C THR A 160 22.86 5.56 3.61
N THR A 161 23.19 5.47 2.33
CA THR A 161 22.43 6.12 1.26
C THR A 161 21.23 5.28 0.87
N ILE A 162 20.16 5.94 0.47
CA ILE A 162 18.99 5.30 -0.17
C ILE A 162 19.28 5.18 -1.67
N ASP A 163 18.93 4.04 -2.25
CA ASP A 163 19.07 3.83 -3.68
C ASP A 163 18.24 4.85 -4.50
N PRO A 164 18.69 5.23 -5.69
CA PRO A 164 17.97 6.18 -6.52
C PRO A 164 16.53 5.70 -6.81
N ILE A 165 15.62 6.67 -6.87
CA ILE A 165 14.23 6.41 -7.27
C ILE A 165 14.19 5.90 -8.71
N LEU A 166 13.54 4.76 -8.92
CA LEU A 166 13.31 4.23 -10.26
C LEU A 166 12.34 5.15 -11.02
N LYS A 167 12.58 5.31 -12.31
CA LYS A 167 11.71 6.09 -13.20
C LYS A 167 11.03 5.16 -14.20
N VAL A 168 9.79 5.40 -14.45
CA VAL A 168 9.01 4.79 -15.54
C VAL A 168 9.21 5.56 -16.82
#